data_852880c8835fed565880cef8059ade11
#
_entry.id   852880c8835fed565880cef8059ade11
#
_cell.length_a   1.000
_cell.length_b   1.000
_cell.length_c   1.000
_cell.angle_alpha   90.00
_cell.angle_beta   90.00
_cell.angle_gamma   90.00
#
_symmetry.space_group_name_H-M   'P 1'
#
loop_
_entity.id
_entity.type
_entity.pdbx_description
1 polymer ?
#
loop_
_entity_poly.entity_id
_entity_poly.type
_entity_poly.pdbx_seq_one_letter_code
_entity_poly.pdbx_strand_id
1 'polypeptide(L)' 'MSIRWTPERMDRLESAARRGLRVTIARRGSEYVVIARRIAVVDRRESFIGFLPMTGEELNFALDDIDAFEVIGL' A
#
# COMPACT_ATOMS: atom_id res chain seq x y z
N MET A 1 -6.60 13.34 2.96
CA MET A 1 -5.30 14.00 3.07
C MET A 1 -4.21 12.94 3.14
N SER A 2 -3.14 13.13 2.38
CA SER A 2 -2.07 12.14 2.28
C SER A 2 -1.22 12.06 3.55
N ILE A 3 -0.75 10.85 3.88
CA ILE A 3 0.25 10.67 4.91
C ILE A 3 1.55 11.33 4.45
N ARG A 4 2.34 11.78 5.41
CA ARG A 4 3.66 12.32 5.09
C ARG A 4 4.62 11.17 4.80
N TRP A 5 5.12 11.10 3.58
CA TRP A 5 6.07 10.07 3.19
C TRP A 5 7.48 10.44 3.61
N THR A 6 8.00 9.68 4.56
CA THR A 6 9.39 9.81 5.01
C THR A 6 10.16 8.62 4.47
N PRO A 7 11.51 8.69 4.44
CA PRO A 7 12.31 7.53 4.03
C PRO A 7 11.99 6.29 4.85
N GLU A 8 11.74 6.44 6.14
CA GLU A 8 11.41 5.30 7.02
C GLU A 8 10.09 4.66 6.64
N ARG A 9 9.07 5.48 6.33
CA ARG A 9 7.77 4.96 5.91
C ARG A 9 7.85 4.28 4.56
N MET A 10 8.59 4.87 3.63
CA MET A 10 8.81 4.25 2.31
C MET A 10 9.53 2.92 2.46
N ASP A 11 10.60 2.87 3.27
CA ASP A 11 11.33 1.64 3.50
C ASP A 11 10.44 0.54 4.07
N ARG A 12 9.57 0.91 5.01
CA ARG A 12 8.64 -0.04 5.61
C ARG A 12 7.68 -0.61 4.59
N LEU A 13 7.14 0.24 3.75
CA LEU A 13 6.20 -0.19 2.72
C LEU A 13 6.90 -1.03 1.66
N GLU A 14 8.09 -0.62 1.22
CA GLU A 14 8.87 -1.38 0.26
C GLU A 14 9.27 -2.75 0.79
N SER A 15 9.67 -2.80 2.06
CA SER A 15 10.00 -4.07 2.71
C SER A 15 8.79 -5.00 2.76
N ALA A 16 7.63 -4.46 3.10
CA ALA A 16 6.40 -5.23 3.11
C ALA A 16 6.10 -5.80 1.72
N ALA A 17 6.31 -4.99 0.68
CA ALA A 17 6.08 -5.42 -0.69
C ALA A 17 7.02 -6.55 -1.09
N ARG A 18 8.31 -6.43 -0.75
CA ARG A 18 9.29 -7.48 -1.06
C ARG A 18 8.98 -8.79 -0.35
N ARG A 19 8.42 -8.71 0.87
CA ARG A 19 8.18 -9.87 1.70
C ARG A 19 6.75 -10.40 1.59
N GLY A 20 5.88 -9.74 0.83
CA GLY A 20 4.51 -10.16 0.67
C GLY A 20 3.70 -10.11 1.95
N LEU A 21 3.92 -9.10 2.76
CA LEU A 21 3.25 -8.99 4.06
C LEU A 21 1.86 -8.37 3.91
N ARG A 22 1.03 -8.58 4.93
CA ARG A 22 -0.28 -7.94 5.00
C ARG A 22 -0.12 -6.51 5.48
N VAL A 23 -0.83 -5.61 4.82
CA VAL A 23 -0.79 -4.19 5.11
C VAL A 23 -2.21 -3.65 5.13
N THR A 24 -2.54 -2.82 6.12
CA THR A 24 -3.78 -2.05 6.08
C THR A 24 -3.49 -0.72 5.41
N ILE A 25 -4.39 -0.32 4.53
CA ILE A 25 -4.30 0.95 3.82
C ILE A 25 -5.58 1.73 4.09
N ALA A 26 -5.45 2.95 4.61
CA ALA A 26 -6.58 3.85 4.74
C ALA A 26 -6.53 4.87 3.61
N ARG A 27 -7.62 4.97 2.88
CA ARG A 27 -7.75 5.87 1.74
C ARG A 27 -9.17 6.40 1.67
N ARG A 28 -9.32 7.71 1.71
CA ARG A 28 -10.62 8.38 1.54
C ARG A 28 -11.72 7.82 2.43
N GLY A 29 -11.39 7.59 3.70
CA GLY A 29 -12.36 7.09 4.67
C GLY A 29 -12.62 5.60 4.62
N SER A 30 -12.02 4.89 3.68
CA SER A 30 -12.13 3.43 3.59
C SER A 30 -10.83 2.78 4.00
N GLU A 31 -10.94 1.59 4.56
CA GLU A 31 -9.78 0.83 4.99
C GLU A 31 -9.72 -0.48 4.24
N TYR A 32 -8.55 -0.85 3.78
CA TYR A 32 -8.33 -2.06 3.00
C TYR A 32 -7.25 -2.89 3.67
N VAL A 33 -7.45 -4.20 3.70
CA VAL A 33 -6.41 -5.14 4.13
C VAL A 33 -5.95 -5.89 2.88
N VAL A 34 -4.70 -5.68 2.51
CA VAL A 34 -4.17 -6.25 1.28
C VAL A 34 -2.85 -6.97 1.55
N ILE A 35 -2.48 -7.85 0.63
CA ILE A 35 -1.14 -8.44 0.63
C ILE A 35 -0.28 -7.55 -0.26
N ALA A 36 0.81 -7.05 0.30
CA ALA A 36 1.70 -6.14 -0.43
C ALA A 36 2.34 -6.89 -1.59
N ARG A 37 2.34 -6.27 -2.77
CA ARG A 37 2.95 -6.84 -3.97
C ARG A 37 4.17 -6.07 -4.41
N ARG A 38 3.99 -4.80 -4.76
CA ARG A 38 5.09 -3.98 -5.27
C ARG A 38 4.72 -2.50 -5.24
N ILE A 39 5.73 -1.69 -5.43
CA ILE A 39 5.56 -0.26 -5.66
C ILE A 39 5.97 -0.01 -7.10
N ALA A 40 5.12 0.67 -7.85
CA ALA A 40 5.34 0.91 -9.27
C ALA A 40 4.73 2.24 -9.68
N VAL A 41 5.15 2.75 -10.82
CA VAL A 41 4.54 3.95 -11.40
C VAL A 41 3.35 3.51 -12.26
N VAL A 42 2.16 3.99 -11.90
CA VAL A 42 0.93 3.70 -12.63
C VAL A 42 0.31 5.04 -13.00
N ASP A 43 0.05 5.24 -14.29
CA ASP A 43 -0.51 6.48 -14.79
C ASP A 43 0.29 7.71 -14.30
N ARG A 44 1.61 7.61 -14.38
CA ARG A 44 2.56 8.67 -13.99
C ARG A 44 2.57 9.00 -12.51
N ARG A 45 1.96 8.14 -11.69
CA ARG A 45 1.94 8.33 -10.23
C ARG A 45 2.58 7.14 -9.56
N GLU A 46 3.44 7.41 -8.61
CA GLU A 46 4.02 6.34 -7.78
C GLU A 46 2.90 5.71 -6.95
N SER A 47 2.79 4.39 -7.02
CA SER A 47 1.65 3.67 -6.46
C SER A 47 2.10 2.43 -5.71
N PHE A 48 1.34 2.10 -4.68
CA PHE A 48 1.46 0.84 -3.97
C PHE A 48 0.44 -0.13 -4.54
N ILE A 49 0.89 -1.33 -4.91
CA ILE A 49 0.00 -2.34 -5.47
C ILE A 49 -0.21 -3.43 -4.44
N GLY A 50 -1.45 -3.65 -4.08
CA GLY A 50 -1.85 -4.65 -3.11
C GLY A 50 -2.84 -5.63 -3.69
N PHE A 51 -2.83 -6.85 -3.16
CA PHE A 51 -3.70 -7.93 -3.60
C PHE A 51 -4.78 -8.17 -2.55
N LEU A 52 -6.04 -8.24 -3.01
CA LEU A 52 -7.17 -8.58 -2.15
C LEU A 52 -7.41 -10.08 -2.24
N PRO A 53 -7.05 -10.86 -1.19
CA PRO A 53 -7.17 -12.32 -1.28
C PRO A 53 -8.60 -12.80 -1.46
N MET A 54 -9.57 -12.07 -0.92
CA MET A 54 -10.96 -12.50 -0.97
C MET A 54 -11.57 -12.42 -2.36
N THR A 55 -11.12 -11.49 -3.18
CA THR A 55 -11.67 -11.31 -4.53
C THR A 55 -10.69 -11.69 -5.62
N GLY A 56 -9.41 -11.81 -5.29
CA GLY A 56 -8.38 -12.06 -6.28
C GLY A 56 -7.98 -10.83 -7.09
N GLU A 57 -8.39 -9.65 -6.67
CA GLU A 57 -8.11 -8.40 -7.38
C GLU A 57 -6.82 -7.75 -6.90
N GLU A 58 -6.13 -7.09 -7.82
CA GLU A 58 -5.05 -6.17 -7.46
C GLU A 58 -5.61 -4.76 -7.45
N LEU A 59 -5.24 -3.99 -6.42
CA LEU A 59 -5.62 -2.60 -6.30
C LEU A 59 -4.39 -1.72 -6.36
N ASN A 60 -4.54 -0.58 -7.02
CA ASN A 60 -3.50 0.44 -7.10
C ASN A 60 -3.86 1.58 -6.16
N PHE A 61 -2.95 1.87 -5.23
CA PHE A 61 -3.11 3.00 -4.32
C PHE A 61 -2.02 4.01 -4.64
N ALA A 62 -2.38 5.12 -5.26
CA ALA A 62 -1.40 6.18 -5.46
C ALA A 62 -0.91 6.62 -4.09
N LEU A 63 0.39 6.78 -3.92
CA LEU A 63 0.95 7.13 -2.60
C LEU A 63 0.35 8.43 -2.08
N ASP A 64 0.03 9.36 -2.96
CA ASP A 64 -0.58 10.64 -2.57
C ASP A 64 -1.99 10.48 -2.02
N ASP A 65 -2.66 9.36 -2.30
CA ASP A 65 -4.01 9.12 -1.82
C ASP A 65 -4.05 8.33 -0.52
N ILE A 66 -2.92 7.82 -0.07
CA ILE A 66 -2.88 7.02 1.15
C ILE A 66 -2.84 7.94 2.35
N ASP A 67 -3.83 7.80 3.22
CA ASP A 67 -3.93 8.59 4.44
C ASP A 67 -3.18 7.97 5.60
N ALA A 68 -3.09 6.66 5.64
CA ALA A 68 -2.35 5.93 6.67
C ALA A 68 -2.12 4.50 6.19
N PHE A 69 -1.11 3.86 6.70
CA PHE A 69 -0.90 2.44 6.49
C PHE A 69 -0.25 1.81 7.71
N GLU A 70 -0.44 0.51 7.83
CA GLU A 70 0.19 -0.25 8.90
C GLU A 70 0.55 -1.64 8.38
N VAL A 71 1.78 -2.07 8.63
CA VAL A 71 2.22 -3.42 8.26
C VAL A 71 1.80 -4.36 9.39
N ILE A 72 0.94 -5.32 9.06
CA ILE A 72 0.42 -6.26 10.05
C ILE A 72 1.30 -7.50 10.15
N GLY A 73 1.98 -7.85 9.06
CA GLY A 73 2.78 -9.04 8.98
C GLY A 73 2.13 -10.11 8.12
N LEU A 74 2.47 -11.35 8.37
CA LEU A 74 1.97 -12.49 7.58
C LEU A 74 0.56 -12.88 7.96
#